data_cdb987a6e5840806abeeef517a5867bc
#
_entry.id   cdb987a6e5840806abeeef517a5867bc
#
_cell.length_a   1.000
_cell.length_b   1.000
_cell.length_c   1.000
_cell.angle_alpha   90.00
_cell.angle_beta   90.00
_cell.angle_gamma   90.00
#
_symmetry.space_group_name_H-M   'P 1'
#
loop_
_entity.id
_entity.type
_entity.pdbx_description
1 polymer ?
#
loop_
_entity_poly.entity_id
_entity_poly.type
_entity_poly.pdbx_seq_one_letter_code
_entity_poly.pdbx_strand_id
1 'polypeptide(L)'
;MPTITTKDGVEIFYKDWGSGQPIVFSHGWPLSSDDWDAQMLFFVGRGFRVIAHDRRGHGRSAQVADGHDMDHYADDLAAVTAHLDLKNAVHVGHSTGGGEVVHYIARHGESRVAKAAILSAVPPLMVQTANNPGGLPKSVFDGLQAQLAANRSQFYRDLPAGPFYGYNRPGAKPSEAVIQNWWRQGMMGGAKAHYDGIVAFSQTDFTEDLKKINVPVLVMHGDDDQIVPYADSAPLSAKLLKNGTLKTYKGFPHGMPTTEAETINADLLAFIKG
;
A
#
# COMPACT_ATOMS: atom_id res chain seq x y z
N MET A 1 22.93 -2.73 -4.28
CA MET A 1 21.61 -2.92 -3.63
C MET A 1 20.93 -4.06 -4.35
N PRO A 2 20.18 -4.95 -3.68
CA PRO A 2 19.53 -6.06 -4.36
C PRO A 2 18.41 -5.52 -5.29
N THR A 3 18.48 -5.92 -6.56
CA THR A 3 17.48 -5.60 -7.59
C THR A 3 17.15 -6.86 -8.37
N ILE A 4 15.98 -6.89 -8.98
CA ILE A 4 15.63 -7.82 -10.04
C ILE A 4 15.33 -7.01 -11.31
N THR A 5 15.48 -7.66 -12.46
CA THR A 5 15.02 -7.10 -13.74
C THR A 5 13.74 -7.82 -14.14
N THR A 6 12.67 -7.06 -14.37
CA THR A 6 11.38 -7.56 -14.81
C THR A 6 11.41 -7.97 -16.28
N LYS A 7 10.33 -8.58 -16.77
CA LYS A 7 10.19 -9.02 -18.17
C LYS A 7 10.32 -7.88 -19.18
N ASP A 8 9.86 -6.71 -18.82
CA ASP A 8 9.91 -5.47 -19.62
C ASP A 8 11.19 -4.64 -19.39
N GLY A 9 12.16 -5.21 -18.65
CA GLY A 9 13.49 -4.61 -18.47
C GLY A 9 13.60 -3.60 -17.34
N VAL A 10 12.60 -3.49 -16.47
CA VAL A 10 12.59 -2.54 -15.35
C VAL A 10 13.32 -3.14 -14.14
N GLU A 11 14.24 -2.39 -13.54
CA GLU A 11 14.92 -2.80 -12.31
C GLU A 11 14.05 -2.45 -11.09
N ILE A 12 13.70 -3.47 -10.30
CA ILE A 12 12.93 -3.36 -9.07
C ILE A 12 13.85 -3.63 -7.89
N PHE A 13 14.03 -2.65 -7.03
CA PHE A 13 14.75 -2.78 -5.76
C PHE A 13 13.89 -3.51 -4.73
N TYR A 14 14.53 -4.33 -3.90
CA TYR A 14 13.88 -4.96 -2.76
C TYR A 14 14.81 -5.08 -1.54
N LYS A 15 14.21 -5.19 -0.36
CA LYS A 15 14.81 -5.61 0.90
C LYS A 15 14.39 -7.05 1.16
N ASP A 16 15.29 -7.87 1.72
CA ASP A 16 15.01 -9.27 2.08
C ASP A 16 15.83 -9.62 3.32
N TRP A 17 15.16 -9.77 4.47
CA TRP A 17 15.82 -9.97 5.75
C TRP A 17 15.22 -11.17 6.50
N GLY A 18 16.09 -11.90 7.22
CA GLY A 18 15.67 -13.00 8.09
C GLY A 18 15.42 -14.31 7.34
N SER A 19 14.65 -15.18 7.97
CA SER A 19 14.31 -16.53 7.48
C SER A 19 12.94 -16.95 8.05
N GLY A 20 12.41 -18.07 7.59
CA GLY A 20 11.09 -18.57 8.01
C GLY A 20 9.98 -18.20 7.05
N GLN A 21 8.73 -18.13 7.52
CA GLN A 21 7.60 -17.82 6.66
C GLN A 21 7.74 -16.39 6.09
N PRO A 22 7.62 -16.22 4.76
CA PRO A 22 7.76 -14.93 4.13
C PRO A 22 6.57 -14.00 4.43
N ILE A 23 6.88 -12.72 4.71
CA ILE A 23 5.93 -11.61 4.72
C ILE A 23 6.40 -10.61 3.69
N VAL A 24 5.56 -10.29 2.71
CA VAL A 24 5.86 -9.37 1.61
C VAL A 24 5.07 -8.09 1.81
N PHE A 25 5.75 -6.95 1.86
CA PHE A 25 5.16 -5.65 2.11
C PHE A 25 5.13 -4.79 0.85
N SER A 26 3.94 -4.29 0.48
CA SER A 26 3.69 -3.35 -0.61
C SER A 26 3.32 -1.98 -0.06
N HIS A 27 4.15 -0.96 -0.37
CA HIS A 27 4.01 0.39 0.19
C HIS A 27 2.90 1.23 -0.45
N GLY A 28 2.45 2.27 0.26
CA GLY A 28 1.52 3.29 -0.24
C GLY A 28 2.19 4.28 -1.20
N TRP A 29 1.37 5.01 -1.96
CA TRP A 29 1.83 6.13 -2.78
C TRP A 29 2.13 7.36 -1.89
N PRO A 30 3.16 8.13 -2.15
CA PRO A 30 4.27 8.00 -3.11
C PRO A 30 5.53 7.45 -2.42
N LEU A 31 5.37 6.56 -1.46
CA LEU A 31 6.40 6.09 -0.53
C LEU A 31 7.35 5.06 -1.16
N SER A 32 8.05 4.32 -0.35
CA SER A 32 9.00 3.28 -0.71
C SER A 32 8.95 2.14 0.32
N SER A 33 9.73 1.10 0.15
CA SER A 33 9.88 0.02 1.13
C SER A 33 10.40 0.51 2.50
N ASP A 34 10.95 1.73 2.59
CA ASP A 34 11.40 2.32 3.86
C ASP A 34 10.23 2.64 4.81
N ASP A 35 9.01 2.77 4.28
CA ASP A 35 7.82 2.99 5.10
C ASP A 35 7.50 1.77 5.99
N TRP A 36 7.98 0.60 5.61
CA TRP A 36 7.79 -0.65 6.31
C TRP A 36 8.91 -1.03 7.30
N ASP A 37 9.91 -0.19 7.51
CA ASP A 37 11.09 -0.52 8.34
C ASP A 37 10.70 -0.95 9.77
N ALA A 38 9.73 -0.29 10.39
CA ALA A 38 9.26 -0.64 11.72
C ALA A 38 8.60 -2.04 11.75
N GLN A 39 7.75 -2.35 10.77
CA GLN A 39 7.12 -3.66 10.62
C GLN A 39 8.16 -4.73 10.31
N MET A 40 9.06 -4.46 9.39
CA MET A 40 10.12 -5.41 9.01
C MET A 40 11.01 -5.78 10.20
N LEU A 41 11.45 -4.79 10.99
CA LEU A 41 12.24 -5.03 12.21
C LEU A 41 11.44 -5.81 13.26
N PHE A 42 10.16 -5.52 13.42
CA PHE A 42 9.29 -6.24 14.35
C PHE A 42 9.14 -7.71 13.98
N PHE A 43 8.91 -8.02 12.71
CA PHE A 43 8.66 -9.39 12.25
C PHE A 43 9.96 -10.21 12.08
N VAL A 44 11.06 -9.61 11.61
CA VAL A 44 12.36 -10.31 11.54
C VAL A 44 12.82 -10.73 12.92
N GLY A 45 12.62 -9.89 13.94
CA GLY A 45 12.91 -10.22 15.34
C GLY A 45 12.04 -11.34 15.93
N ARG A 46 11.03 -11.81 15.19
CA ARG A 46 10.10 -12.89 15.57
C ARG A 46 10.21 -14.13 14.69
N GLY A 47 11.28 -14.20 13.89
CA GLY A 47 11.62 -15.40 13.09
C GLY A 47 10.88 -15.48 11.76
N PHE A 48 10.40 -14.36 11.21
CA PHE A 48 9.87 -14.29 9.85
C PHE A 48 10.93 -13.82 8.87
N ARG A 49 10.81 -14.25 7.61
CA ARG A 49 11.51 -13.63 6.49
C ARG A 49 10.67 -12.46 5.99
N VAL A 50 11.23 -11.26 5.94
CA VAL A 50 10.51 -10.04 5.59
C VAL A 50 11.06 -9.45 4.31
N ILE A 51 10.18 -9.22 3.34
CA ILE A 51 10.50 -8.68 2.03
C ILE A 51 9.69 -7.39 1.83
N ALA A 52 10.33 -6.35 1.30
CA ALA A 52 9.64 -5.15 0.84
C ALA A 52 10.32 -4.65 -0.43
N HIS A 53 9.55 -4.30 -1.44
CA HIS A 53 10.09 -3.74 -2.69
C HIS A 53 9.73 -2.27 -2.83
N ASP A 54 10.54 -1.53 -3.57
CA ASP A 54 10.16 -0.22 -4.07
C ASP A 54 9.43 -0.44 -5.41
N ARG A 55 8.17 0.01 -5.52
CA ARG A 55 7.40 -0.07 -6.77
C ARG A 55 8.14 0.65 -7.90
N ARG A 56 7.96 0.22 -9.16
CA ARG A 56 8.55 0.95 -10.32
C ARG A 56 8.26 2.45 -10.20
N GLY A 57 9.25 3.26 -10.52
CA GLY A 57 9.15 4.71 -10.42
C GLY A 57 9.17 5.27 -9.00
N HIS A 58 9.30 4.43 -7.97
CA HIS A 58 9.36 4.84 -6.56
C HIS A 58 10.71 4.46 -5.95
N GLY A 59 11.10 5.20 -4.92
CA GLY A 59 12.29 4.89 -4.13
C GLY A 59 13.56 4.66 -4.97
N ARG A 60 14.13 3.45 -4.84
CA ARG A 60 15.38 3.02 -5.49
C ARG A 60 15.13 2.20 -6.77
N SER A 61 13.89 1.90 -7.11
CA SER A 61 13.55 1.24 -8.37
C SER A 61 13.70 2.18 -9.55
N ALA A 62 13.86 1.60 -10.76
CA ALA A 62 14.04 2.37 -11.98
C ALA A 62 12.90 3.37 -12.22
N GLN A 63 13.26 4.60 -12.55
CA GLN A 63 12.32 5.66 -12.87
C GLN A 63 12.02 5.64 -14.38
N VAL A 64 11.09 4.78 -14.77
CA VAL A 64 10.64 4.62 -16.16
C VAL A 64 9.54 5.63 -16.49
N ALA A 65 9.33 5.87 -17.79
CA ALA A 65 8.32 6.82 -18.27
C ALA A 65 6.89 6.25 -18.24
N ASP A 66 6.75 4.94 -18.34
CA ASP A 66 5.48 4.24 -18.58
C ASP A 66 5.28 3.04 -17.62
N GLY A 67 4.10 2.42 -17.68
CA GLY A 67 3.77 1.24 -16.87
C GLY A 67 3.41 1.58 -15.43
N HIS A 68 2.92 2.78 -15.17
CA HIS A 68 2.49 3.22 -13.85
C HIS A 68 1.00 2.93 -13.63
N ASP A 69 0.64 1.65 -13.73
CA ASP A 69 -0.71 1.13 -13.53
C ASP A 69 -0.70 -0.16 -12.68
N MET A 70 -1.85 -0.61 -12.24
CA MET A 70 -1.96 -1.75 -11.34
C MET A 70 -1.55 -3.08 -11.99
N ASP A 71 -1.72 -3.23 -13.31
CA ASP A 71 -1.27 -4.42 -14.04
C ASP A 71 0.23 -4.60 -13.93
N HIS A 72 0.99 -3.54 -14.23
CA HIS A 72 2.46 -3.56 -14.12
C HIS A 72 2.93 -3.69 -12.67
N TYR A 73 2.26 -3.04 -11.70
CA TYR A 73 2.61 -3.17 -10.29
C TYR A 73 2.42 -4.62 -9.79
N ALA A 74 1.32 -5.28 -10.20
CA ALA A 74 1.08 -6.68 -9.87
C ALA A 74 2.10 -7.62 -10.56
N ASP A 75 2.47 -7.33 -11.81
CA ASP A 75 3.47 -8.09 -12.55
C ASP A 75 4.87 -7.94 -11.94
N ASP A 76 5.24 -6.76 -11.44
CA ASP A 76 6.49 -6.51 -10.70
C ASP A 76 6.53 -7.30 -9.38
N LEU A 77 5.43 -7.25 -8.60
CA LEU A 77 5.31 -8.02 -7.36
C LEU A 77 5.42 -9.53 -7.64
N ALA A 78 4.81 -10.01 -8.73
CA ALA A 78 4.94 -11.39 -9.17
C ALA A 78 6.40 -11.74 -9.54
N ALA A 79 7.11 -10.85 -10.20
CA ALA A 79 8.51 -11.04 -10.56
C ALA A 79 9.41 -11.13 -9.30
N VAL A 80 9.22 -10.24 -8.31
CA VAL A 80 9.93 -10.31 -7.01
C VAL A 80 9.64 -11.63 -6.30
N THR A 81 8.36 -12.01 -6.22
CA THR A 81 7.90 -13.23 -5.54
C THR A 81 8.48 -14.49 -6.19
N ALA A 82 8.52 -14.53 -7.52
CA ALA A 82 9.09 -15.64 -8.28
C ALA A 82 10.62 -15.69 -8.17
N HIS A 83 11.31 -14.56 -8.29
CA HIS A 83 12.78 -14.48 -8.18
C HIS A 83 13.29 -15.00 -6.84
N LEU A 84 12.60 -14.67 -5.75
CA LEU A 84 12.94 -15.10 -4.39
C LEU A 84 12.39 -16.49 -4.04
N ASP A 85 11.71 -17.17 -4.98
CA ASP A 85 10.98 -18.44 -4.81
C ASP A 85 10.12 -18.47 -3.55
N LEU A 86 9.39 -17.37 -3.29
CA LEU A 86 8.54 -17.27 -2.11
C LEU A 86 7.37 -18.24 -2.23
N LYS A 87 7.11 -18.98 -1.16
CA LYS A 87 6.01 -19.93 -1.03
C LYS A 87 5.31 -19.70 0.30
N ASN A 88 4.00 -19.91 0.33
CA ASN A 88 3.21 -19.74 1.54
C ASN A 88 3.41 -18.34 2.17
N ALA A 89 3.53 -17.31 1.33
CA ALA A 89 3.81 -15.94 1.75
C ALA A 89 2.56 -15.23 2.27
N VAL A 90 2.73 -14.35 3.25
CA VAL A 90 1.71 -13.40 3.68
C VAL A 90 1.98 -12.08 2.96
N HIS A 91 1.02 -11.59 2.20
CA HIS A 91 1.13 -10.30 1.51
C HIS A 91 0.43 -9.20 2.32
N VAL A 92 1.16 -8.12 2.60
CA VAL A 92 0.68 -6.98 3.40
C VAL A 92 0.79 -5.71 2.56
N GLY A 93 -0.32 -5.04 2.31
CA GLY A 93 -0.34 -3.82 1.50
C GLY A 93 -1.00 -2.64 2.21
N HIS A 94 -0.37 -1.47 2.15
CA HIS A 94 -0.92 -0.22 2.66
C HIS A 94 -1.39 0.67 1.52
N SER A 95 -2.60 1.25 1.63
CA SER A 95 -3.11 2.23 0.67
C SER A 95 -3.10 1.67 -0.77
N THR A 96 -2.38 2.31 -1.69
CA THR A 96 -2.11 1.83 -3.05
C THR A 96 -1.54 0.40 -3.05
N GLY A 97 -0.65 0.10 -2.09
CA GLY A 97 -0.08 -1.25 -1.94
C GLY A 97 -1.11 -2.33 -1.59
N GLY A 98 -2.22 -1.95 -0.95
CA GLY A 98 -3.34 -2.86 -0.74
C GLY A 98 -4.06 -3.20 -2.05
N GLY A 99 -4.21 -2.22 -2.96
CA GLY A 99 -4.70 -2.45 -4.32
C GLY A 99 -3.75 -3.35 -5.12
N GLU A 100 -2.45 -3.10 -5.05
CA GLU A 100 -1.42 -3.93 -5.67
C GLU A 100 -1.48 -5.40 -5.21
N VAL A 101 -1.62 -5.64 -3.90
CA VAL A 101 -1.77 -7.00 -3.33
C VAL A 101 -3.02 -7.69 -3.84
N VAL A 102 -4.17 -6.99 -3.83
CA VAL A 102 -5.45 -7.53 -4.32
C VAL A 102 -5.33 -7.89 -5.79
N HIS A 103 -4.79 -6.98 -6.60
CA HIS A 103 -4.64 -7.20 -8.05
C HIS A 103 -3.64 -8.31 -8.36
N TYR A 104 -2.51 -8.37 -7.64
CA TYR A 104 -1.54 -9.46 -7.75
C TYR A 104 -2.17 -10.83 -7.53
N ILE A 105 -2.92 -11.01 -6.44
CA ILE A 105 -3.55 -12.29 -6.12
C ILE A 105 -4.59 -12.68 -7.18
N ALA A 106 -5.42 -11.73 -7.62
CA ALA A 106 -6.44 -11.97 -8.62
C ALA A 106 -5.89 -12.30 -10.01
N ARG A 107 -4.74 -11.70 -10.38
CA ARG A 107 -4.10 -11.82 -11.70
C ARG A 107 -3.14 -13.00 -11.79
N HIS A 108 -2.35 -13.25 -10.74
CA HIS A 108 -1.30 -14.29 -10.73
C HIS A 108 -1.68 -15.55 -9.95
N GLY A 109 -2.83 -15.52 -9.24
CA GLY A 109 -3.34 -16.64 -8.46
C GLY A 109 -2.71 -16.77 -7.08
N GLU A 110 -3.19 -17.74 -6.33
CA GLU A 110 -2.92 -17.92 -4.89
C GLU A 110 -1.84 -18.94 -4.58
N SER A 111 -1.22 -19.59 -5.58
CA SER A 111 -0.33 -20.73 -5.38
C SER A 111 0.89 -20.44 -4.49
N ARG A 112 1.27 -19.17 -4.34
CA ARG A 112 2.37 -18.69 -3.50
C ARG A 112 1.90 -17.96 -2.24
N VAL A 113 0.57 -17.76 -2.08
CA VAL A 113 -0.03 -16.89 -1.06
C VAL A 113 -0.68 -17.73 0.02
N ALA A 114 -0.33 -17.49 1.28
CA ALA A 114 -1.00 -18.08 2.43
C ALA A 114 -2.18 -17.25 2.91
N LYS A 115 -1.93 -15.93 3.07
CA LYS A 115 -2.86 -14.94 3.61
C LYS A 115 -2.55 -13.57 3.00
N ALA A 116 -3.49 -12.65 3.10
CA ALA A 116 -3.23 -11.24 2.81
C ALA A 116 -3.75 -10.32 3.92
N ALA A 117 -3.13 -9.15 4.06
CA ALA A 117 -3.66 -8.07 4.90
C ALA A 117 -3.61 -6.76 4.11
N ILE A 118 -4.69 -6.02 4.09
CA ILE A 118 -4.80 -4.73 3.42
C ILE A 118 -5.16 -3.65 4.44
N LEU A 119 -4.30 -2.63 4.51
CA LEU A 119 -4.33 -1.58 5.54
C LEU A 119 -4.67 -0.23 4.90
N SER A 120 -5.73 0.44 5.34
CA SER A 120 -6.16 1.74 4.79
C SER A 120 -6.14 1.74 3.27
N ALA A 121 -6.61 0.65 2.67
CA ALA A 121 -6.37 0.30 1.27
C ALA A 121 -7.37 0.95 0.31
N VAL A 122 -6.95 1.18 -0.93
CA VAL A 122 -7.76 1.83 -1.98
C VAL A 122 -8.93 0.99 -2.54
N PRO A 123 -8.93 -0.36 -2.51
CA PRO A 123 -10.09 -1.14 -2.97
C PRO A 123 -11.37 -0.86 -2.16
N PRO A 124 -12.57 -1.05 -2.76
CA PRO A 124 -12.78 -1.59 -4.11
C PRO A 124 -12.58 -0.58 -5.24
N LEU A 125 -12.87 0.70 -5.03
CA LEU A 125 -12.72 1.76 -6.03
C LEU A 125 -12.79 3.13 -5.35
N MET A 126 -11.82 4.00 -5.58
CA MET A 126 -11.82 5.33 -4.96
C MET A 126 -12.67 6.35 -5.71
N VAL A 127 -12.59 6.36 -7.06
CA VAL A 127 -13.31 7.36 -7.84
C VAL A 127 -14.80 7.09 -7.89
N GLN A 128 -15.58 8.17 -7.81
CA GLN A 128 -17.03 8.11 -7.98
C GLN A 128 -17.41 7.72 -9.42
N THR A 129 -18.26 6.69 -9.54
CA THR A 129 -18.82 6.22 -10.78
C THR A 129 -20.29 5.85 -10.57
N ALA A 130 -21.00 5.47 -11.64
CA ALA A 130 -22.37 4.95 -11.50
C ALA A 130 -22.43 3.70 -10.60
N ASN A 131 -21.39 2.87 -10.61
CA ASN A 131 -21.29 1.65 -9.80
C ASN A 131 -20.65 1.90 -8.41
N ASN A 132 -20.07 3.07 -8.19
CA ASN A 132 -19.48 3.50 -6.92
C ASN A 132 -19.95 4.91 -6.57
N PRO A 133 -21.23 5.10 -6.20
CA PRO A 133 -21.80 6.44 -5.97
C PRO A 133 -21.22 7.12 -4.72
N GLY A 134 -20.67 6.37 -3.76
CA GLY A 134 -20.01 6.88 -2.55
C GLY A 134 -18.58 7.34 -2.77
N GLY A 135 -17.97 6.99 -3.91
CA GLY A 135 -16.58 7.35 -4.19
C GLY A 135 -16.33 8.86 -4.28
N LEU A 136 -15.05 9.24 -4.25
CA LEU A 136 -14.64 10.63 -4.35
C LEU A 136 -14.79 11.14 -5.78
N PRO A 137 -15.26 12.40 -5.99
CA PRO A 137 -15.31 13.00 -7.32
C PRO A 137 -13.94 12.96 -8.02
N LYS A 138 -13.91 12.70 -9.32
CA LYS A 138 -12.67 12.69 -10.13
C LYS A 138 -11.84 13.96 -9.95
N SER A 139 -12.51 15.12 -9.77
CA SER A 139 -11.86 16.41 -9.54
C SER A 139 -10.95 16.45 -8.30
N VAL A 140 -11.17 15.58 -7.31
CA VAL A 140 -10.27 15.46 -6.15
C VAL A 140 -8.91 14.92 -6.63
N PHE A 141 -8.90 13.89 -7.44
CA PHE A 141 -7.68 13.28 -7.97
C PHE A 141 -6.99 14.17 -9.01
N ASP A 142 -7.75 14.84 -9.86
CA ASP A 142 -7.22 15.86 -10.78
C ASP A 142 -6.54 17.00 -9.99
N GLY A 143 -7.10 17.37 -8.84
CA GLY A 143 -6.51 18.34 -7.92
C GLY A 143 -5.20 17.87 -7.29
N LEU A 144 -5.08 16.57 -6.93
CA LEU A 144 -3.81 15.99 -6.45
C LEU A 144 -2.73 16.03 -7.55
N GLN A 145 -3.09 15.66 -8.79
CA GLN A 145 -2.18 15.75 -9.93
C GLN A 145 -1.73 17.20 -10.19
N ALA A 146 -2.63 18.17 -10.11
CA ALA A 146 -2.32 19.59 -10.28
C ALA A 146 -1.36 20.09 -9.19
N GLN A 147 -1.59 19.75 -7.93
CA GLN A 147 -0.70 20.11 -6.82
C GLN A 147 0.69 19.50 -6.97
N LEU A 148 0.76 18.23 -7.35
CA LEU A 148 2.03 17.55 -7.63
C LEU A 148 2.79 18.25 -8.76
N ALA A 149 2.12 18.58 -9.85
CA ALA A 149 2.73 19.25 -10.99
C ALA A 149 3.18 20.68 -10.65
N ALA A 150 2.43 21.40 -9.83
CA ALA A 150 2.73 22.79 -9.47
C ALA A 150 3.94 22.87 -8.50
N ASN A 151 3.95 22.07 -7.43
CA ASN A 151 5.04 22.07 -6.46
C ASN A 151 5.04 20.76 -5.65
N ARG A 152 5.63 19.70 -6.22
CA ARG A 152 5.71 18.37 -5.58
C ARG A 152 6.33 18.42 -4.19
N SER A 153 7.37 19.24 -4.02
CA SER A 153 8.08 19.32 -2.74
C SER A 153 7.19 19.87 -1.63
N GLN A 154 6.43 20.94 -1.90
CA GLN A 154 5.49 21.52 -0.93
C GLN A 154 4.33 20.56 -0.67
N PHE A 155 3.73 20.01 -1.74
CA PHE A 155 2.63 19.06 -1.62
C PHE A 155 3.00 17.87 -0.70
N TYR A 156 4.22 17.34 -0.85
CA TYR A 156 4.71 16.22 -0.02
C TYR A 156 5.10 16.64 1.41
N ARG A 157 5.22 17.92 1.69
CA ARG A 157 5.33 18.43 3.07
C ARG A 157 3.96 18.58 3.72
N ASP A 158 2.99 19.07 2.98
CA ASP A 158 1.66 19.41 3.51
C ASP A 158 0.82 18.15 3.81
N LEU A 159 0.88 17.15 2.96
CA LEU A 159 0.08 15.94 3.09
C LEU A 159 0.35 15.17 4.39
N PRO A 160 1.60 14.81 4.75
CA PRO A 160 1.91 14.15 6.02
C PRO A 160 1.82 15.09 7.23
N ALA A 161 2.01 16.40 7.06
CA ALA A 161 1.83 17.37 8.14
C ALA A 161 0.35 17.57 8.54
N GLY A 162 -0.56 17.07 7.73
CA GLY A 162 -2.00 17.20 7.92
C GLY A 162 -2.75 15.87 7.89
N PRO A 163 -3.50 15.60 6.80
CA PRO A 163 -4.50 14.54 6.78
C PRO A 163 -3.92 13.12 6.79
N PHE A 164 -2.70 12.89 6.27
CA PHE A 164 -2.14 11.54 6.16
C PHE A 164 -1.94 10.88 7.52
N TYR A 165 -1.38 11.59 8.48
CA TYR A 165 -1.15 11.13 9.86
C TYR A 165 -2.16 11.68 10.87
N GLY A 166 -3.20 12.38 10.41
CA GLY A 166 -4.18 13.01 11.29
C GLY A 166 -3.61 14.17 12.13
N TYR A 167 -2.47 14.73 11.75
CA TYR A 167 -1.81 15.80 12.49
C TYR A 167 -2.58 17.14 12.46
N ASN A 168 -3.58 17.27 11.59
CA ASN A 168 -4.54 18.37 11.54
C ASN A 168 -5.69 18.22 12.55
N ARG A 169 -5.76 17.13 13.33
CA ARG A 169 -6.82 16.94 14.34
C ARG A 169 -6.50 17.66 15.64
N PRO A 170 -7.54 18.13 16.37
CA PRO A 170 -7.34 18.72 17.70
C PRO A 170 -6.60 17.78 18.65
N GLY A 171 -5.57 18.31 19.30
CA GLY A 171 -4.76 17.54 20.26
C GLY A 171 -3.71 16.61 19.63
N ALA A 172 -3.61 16.54 18.30
CA ALA A 172 -2.55 15.80 17.63
C ALA A 172 -1.16 16.31 18.02
N LYS A 173 -0.18 15.42 17.99
CA LYS A 173 1.23 15.72 18.29
C LYS A 173 2.07 15.44 17.03
N PRO A 174 2.21 16.39 16.11
CA PRO A 174 3.00 16.20 14.90
C PRO A 174 4.45 15.83 15.21
N SER A 175 4.99 14.85 14.48
CA SER A 175 6.40 14.51 14.51
C SER A 175 7.08 15.01 13.25
N GLU A 176 7.91 16.03 13.38
CA GLU A 176 8.67 16.58 12.24
C GLU A 176 9.55 15.52 11.58
N ALA A 177 10.13 14.60 12.36
CA ALA A 177 10.94 13.50 11.82
C ALA A 177 10.12 12.54 10.95
N VAL A 178 8.87 12.23 11.33
CA VAL A 178 7.96 11.40 10.54
C VAL A 178 7.56 12.12 9.26
N ILE A 179 7.22 13.41 9.35
CA ILE A 179 6.89 14.26 8.19
C ILE A 179 8.05 14.32 7.21
N GLN A 180 9.28 14.55 7.72
CA GLN A 180 10.49 14.59 6.89
C GLN A 180 10.80 13.25 6.24
N ASN A 181 10.62 12.13 6.95
CA ASN A 181 10.84 10.81 6.40
C ASN A 181 9.85 10.49 5.26
N TRP A 182 8.58 10.87 5.42
CA TRP A 182 7.57 10.77 4.37
C TRP A 182 7.96 11.61 3.13
N TRP A 183 8.32 12.88 3.36
CA TRP A 183 8.78 13.79 2.32
C TRP A 183 10.00 13.24 1.56
N ARG A 184 11.00 12.75 2.30
CA ARG A 184 12.21 12.16 1.74
C ARG A 184 11.86 11.00 0.81
N GLN A 185 11.01 10.08 1.25
CA GLN A 185 10.58 8.94 0.45
C GLN A 185 9.85 9.39 -0.82
N GLY A 186 8.90 10.30 -0.71
CA GLY A 186 8.21 10.86 -1.86
C GLY A 186 9.14 11.55 -2.85
N MET A 187 10.16 12.30 -2.37
CA MET A 187 11.11 12.99 -3.24
C MET A 187 12.11 12.06 -3.92
N MET A 188 12.34 10.83 -3.41
CA MET A 188 13.20 9.83 -4.05
C MET A 188 12.59 9.26 -5.33
N GLY A 189 11.28 9.18 -5.43
CA GLY A 189 10.61 8.64 -6.61
C GLY A 189 10.49 9.63 -7.77
N GLY A 190 10.11 9.12 -8.95
CA GLY A 190 9.92 9.89 -10.18
C GLY A 190 8.63 10.69 -10.18
N ALA A 191 8.69 11.96 -10.61
CA ALA A 191 7.50 12.81 -10.66
C ALA A 191 6.43 12.24 -11.61
N LYS A 192 6.85 11.67 -12.76
CA LYS A 192 5.94 11.05 -13.75
C LYS A 192 5.22 9.84 -13.15
N ALA A 193 5.97 8.94 -12.48
CA ALA A 193 5.42 7.77 -11.84
C ALA A 193 4.38 8.13 -10.76
N HIS A 194 4.68 9.16 -9.98
CA HIS A 194 3.75 9.61 -8.94
C HIS A 194 2.52 10.31 -9.54
N TYR A 195 2.68 11.04 -10.63
CA TYR A 195 1.57 11.71 -11.33
C TYR A 195 0.60 10.67 -11.92
N ASP A 196 1.12 9.68 -12.64
CA ASP A 196 0.33 8.60 -13.24
C ASP A 196 -0.21 7.65 -12.17
N GLY A 197 0.56 7.41 -11.11
CA GLY A 197 0.14 6.59 -9.98
C GLY A 197 -1.15 7.06 -9.30
N ILE A 198 -1.44 8.38 -9.36
CA ILE A 198 -2.72 8.91 -8.87
C ILE A 198 -3.90 8.33 -9.68
N VAL A 199 -3.75 8.18 -11.00
CA VAL A 199 -4.76 7.52 -11.84
C VAL A 199 -4.86 6.03 -11.49
N ALA A 200 -3.71 5.36 -11.34
CA ALA A 200 -3.64 3.94 -11.03
C ALA A 200 -4.41 3.60 -9.73
N PHE A 201 -4.14 4.29 -8.63
CA PHE A 201 -4.78 3.98 -7.36
C PHE A 201 -6.23 4.45 -7.27
N SER A 202 -6.60 5.50 -7.99
CA SER A 202 -7.93 6.10 -7.85
C SER A 202 -8.97 5.55 -8.82
N GLN A 203 -8.56 5.10 -10.01
CA GLN A 203 -9.47 4.73 -11.09
C GLN A 203 -9.49 3.22 -11.41
N THR A 204 -8.62 2.42 -10.80
CA THR A 204 -8.68 0.96 -10.94
C THR A 204 -9.83 0.41 -10.11
N ASP A 205 -10.71 -0.37 -10.74
CA ASP A 205 -11.82 -1.07 -10.08
C ASP A 205 -11.37 -2.48 -9.68
N PHE A 206 -11.21 -2.69 -8.38
CA PHE A 206 -10.79 -3.97 -7.78
C PHE A 206 -11.99 -4.86 -7.39
N THR A 207 -13.21 -4.49 -7.75
CA THR A 207 -14.44 -5.21 -7.33
C THR A 207 -14.38 -6.67 -7.71
N GLU A 208 -14.05 -6.97 -8.97
CA GLU A 208 -13.96 -8.36 -9.45
C GLU A 208 -12.71 -9.08 -8.94
N ASP A 209 -11.64 -8.35 -8.64
CA ASP A 209 -10.44 -8.95 -8.06
C ASP A 209 -10.69 -9.44 -6.64
N LEU A 210 -11.33 -8.63 -5.80
CA LEU A 210 -11.70 -9.01 -4.43
C LEU A 210 -12.55 -10.29 -4.39
N LYS A 211 -13.51 -10.44 -5.32
CA LYS A 211 -14.38 -11.62 -5.43
C LYS A 211 -13.63 -12.91 -5.82
N LYS A 212 -12.49 -12.80 -6.49
CA LYS A 212 -11.67 -13.96 -6.89
C LYS A 212 -10.85 -14.53 -5.73
N ILE A 213 -10.53 -13.73 -4.70
CA ILE A 213 -9.63 -14.12 -3.61
C ILE A 213 -10.32 -15.13 -2.69
N ASN A 214 -9.64 -16.29 -2.47
CA ASN A 214 -10.12 -17.35 -1.59
C ASN A 214 -9.25 -17.50 -0.32
N VAL A 215 -8.00 -17.01 -0.30
CA VAL A 215 -7.18 -17.02 0.91
C VAL A 215 -7.78 -16.09 1.97
N PRO A 216 -7.47 -16.31 3.27
CA PRO A 216 -7.89 -15.39 4.32
C PRO A 216 -7.31 -13.99 4.11
N VAL A 217 -8.15 -12.96 4.23
CA VAL A 217 -7.75 -11.55 4.10
C VAL A 217 -8.17 -10.77 5.33
N LEU A 218 -7.22 -10.11 5.99
CA LEU A 218 -7.48 -9.15 7.05
C LEU A 218 -7.58 -7.75 6.44
N VAL A 219 -8.72 -7.10 6.60
CA VAL A 219 -8.97 -5.72 6.19
C VAL A 219 -8.88 -4.83 7.42
N MET A 220 -7.84 -3.98 7.49
CA MET A 220 -7.55 -3.11 8.63
C MET A 220 -7.72 -1.65 8.21
N HIS A 221 -8.55 -0.86 8.93
CA HIS A 221 -8.78 0.52 8.55
C HIS A 221 -9.14 1.40 9.75
N GLY A 222 -8.60 2.60 9.79
CA GLY A 222 -8.98 3.62 10.76
C GLY A 222 -10.25 4.36 10.35
N ASP A 223 -11.17 4.61 11.27
CA ASP A 223 -12.42 5.32 10.95
C ASP A 223 -12.24 6.85 10.82
N ASP A 224 -11.04 7.38 11.14
CA ASP A 224 -10.64 8.78 10.88
C ASP A 224 -9.64 8.91 9.70
N ASP A 225 -9.66 7.96 8.79
CA ASP A 225 -8.85 8.04 7.56
C ASP A 225 -9.39 9.14 6.63
N GLN A 226 -8.60 10.21 6.46
CA GLN A 226 -8.94 11.38 5.66
C GLN A 226 -8.42 11.28 4.21
N ILE A 227 -7.73 10.20 3.86
CA ILE A 227 -7.15 9.96 2.53
C ILE A 227 -7.99 8.96 1.75
N VAL A 228 -8.26 7.80 2.37
CA VAL A 228 -9.14 6.75 1.84
C VAL A 228 -10.34 6.65 2.78
N PRO A 229 -11.49 7.21 2.43
CA PRO A 229 -12.65 7.22 3.31
C PRO A 229 -13.05 5.81 3.73
N TYR A 230 -13.11 5.56 5.03
CA TYR A 230 -13.42 4.25 5.61
C TYR A 230 -14.70 3.64 5.01
N ALA A 231 -15.79 4.43 4.96
CA ALA A 231 -17.09 3.96 4.54
C ALA A 231 -17.11 3.45 3.08
N ASP A 232 -16.25 4.01 2.23
CA ASP A 232 -16.20 3.72 0.80
C ASP A 232 -15.11 2.69 0.43
N SER A 233 -14.40 2.14 1.43
CA SER A 233 -13.30 1.19 1.23
C SER A 233 -13.47 -0.09 2.06
N ALA A 234 -13.03 -0.08 3.31
CA ALA A 234 -12.81 -1.31 4.10
C ALA A 234 -14.08 -2.17 4.30
N PRO A 235 -15.25 -1.62 4.67
CA PRO A 235 -16.46 -2.42 4.81
C PRO A 235 -16.92 -3.03 3.48
N LEU A 236 -16.73 -2.30 2.38
CA LEU A 236 -17.10 -2.77 1.03
C LEU A 236 -16.14 -3.87 0.58
N SER A 237 -14.84 -3.68 0.77
CA SER A 237 -13.83 -4.71 0.46
C SER A 237 -14.05 -5.98 1.26
N ALA A 238 -14.26 -5.89 2.56
CA ALA A 238 -14.52 -7.05 3.41
C ALA A 238 -15.78 -7.82 3.00
N LYS A 239 -16.81 -7.13 2.51
CA LYS A 239 -18.05 -7.73 2.03
C LYS A 239 -17.88 -8.47 0.68
N LEU A 240 -16.96 -8.01 -0.16
CA LEU A 240 -16.68 -8.62 -1.47
C LEU A 240 -15.76 -9.85 -1.35
N LEU A 241 -14.88 -9.88 -0.35
CA LEU A 241 -13.98 -10.99 -0.09
C LEU A 241 -14.73 -12.21 0.44
N LYS A 242 -14.37 -13.42 -0.03
CA LYS A 242 -14.97 -14.67 0.46
C LYS A 242 -14.58 -15.00 1.89
N ASN A 243 -13.33 -14.72 2.26
CA ASN A 243 -12.76 -14.98 3.58
C ASN A 243 -12.15 -13.68 4.17
N GLY A 244 -12.93 -12.59 4.10
CA GLY A 244 -12.54 -11.28 4.63
C GLY A 244 -12.86 -11.13 6.12
N THR A 245 -11.89 -10.64 6.89
CA THR A 245 -12.10 -10.21 8.28
C THR A 245 -11.85 -8.73 8.39
N LEU A 246 -12.86 -7.95 8.79
CA LEU A 246 -12.74 -6.51 8.98
C LEU A 246 -12.30 -6.19 10.41
N LYS A 247 -11.28 -5.36 10.55
CA LYS A 247 -10.88 -4.75 11.81
C LYS A 247 -10.83 -3.23 11.68
N THR A 248 -11.72 -2.56 12.40
CA THR A 248 -11.82 -1.10 12.42
C THR A 248 -11.10 -0.53 13.62
N TYR A 249 -10.35 0.55 13.44
CA TYR A 249 -9.61 1.25 14.49
C TYR A 249 -10.20 2.64 14.70
N LYS A 250 -10.74 2.87 15.90
CA LYS A 250 -11.39 4.14 16.23
C LYS A 250 -10.38 5.27 16.34
N GLY A 251 -10.57 6.30 15.52
CA GLY A 251 -9.75 7.52 15.51
C GLY A 251 -8.37 7.37 14.86
N PHE A 252 -8.07 6.21 14.25
CA PHE A 252 -6.78 6.03 13.58
C PHE A 252 -6.77 6.69 12.20
N PRO A 253 -5.67 7.37 11.85
CA PRO A 253 -5.51 8.04 10.55
C PRO A 253 -5.06 7.06 9.45
N HIS A 254 -4.93 7.58 8.23
CA HIS A 254 -4.43 6.83 7.07
C HIS A 254 -3.05 6.18 7.33
N GLY A 255 -2.13 6.95 7.89
CA GLY A 255 -0.77 6.50 8.19
C GLY A 255 -0.63 5.66 9.46
N MET A 256 -1.69 5.00 9.90
CA MET A 256 -1.69 4.18 11.12
C MET A 256 -0.59 3.11 11.22
N PRO A 257 -0.04 2.52 10.12
CA PRO A 257 1.11 1.61 10.25
C PRO A 257 2.34 2.28 10.87
N THR A 258 2.47 3.60 10.74
CA THR A 258 3.56 4.39 11.32
C THR A 258 3.19 4.95 12.69
N THR A 259 2.01 5.58 12.83
CA THR A 259 1.63 6.27 14.08
C THR A 259 1.17 5.31 15.17
N GLU A 260 0.63 4.15 14.79
CA GLU A 260 0.03 3.15 15.68
C GLU A 260 0.70 1.77 15.50
N ALA A 261 2.00 1.79 15.18
CA ALA A 261 2.77 0.60 14.77
C ALA A 261 2.67 -0.56 15.77
N GLU A 262 2.64 -0.29 17.07
CA GLU A 262 2.52 -1.33 18.11
C GLU A 262 1.22 -2.13 17.95
N THR A 263 0.08 -1.43 17.88
CA THR A 263 -1.24 -2.04 17.71
C THR A 263 -1.35 -2.79 16.39
N ILE A 264 -0.93 -2.15 15.31
CA ILE A 264 -1.00 -2.74 13.95
C ILE A 264 -0.13 -3.99 13.85
N ASN A 265 1.09 -3.96 14.39
CA ASN A 265 2.00 -5.10 14.38
C ASN A 265 1.48 -6.27 15.21
N ALA A 266 0.88 -6.01 16.39
CA ALA A 266 0.29 -7.04 17.23
C ALA A 266 -0.87 -7.76 16.51
N ASP A 267 -1.74 -7.00 15.86
CA ASP A 267 -2.89 -7.53 15.14
C ASP A 267 -2.50 -8.31 13.88
N LEU A 268 -1.55 -7.79 13.12
CA LEU A 268 -0.96 -8.53 11.99
C LEU A 268 -0.34 -9.84 12.46
N LEU A 269 0.43 -9.83 13.56
CA LEU A 269 1.05 -11.04 14.10
C LEU A 269 0.01 -12.07 14.54
N ALA A 270 -1.06 -11.63 15.21
CA ALA A 270 -2.17 -12.51 15.60
C ALA A 270 -2.83 -13.16 14.39
N PHE A 271 -3.11 -12.37 13.33
CA PHE A 271 -3.69 -12.89 12.09
C PHE A 271 -2.76 -13.86 11.36
N ILE A 272 -1.47 -13.58 11.31
CA ILE A 272 -0.50 -14.44 10.62
C ILE A 272 -0.39 -15.80 11.31
N LYS A 273 -0.41 -15.84 12.65
CA LYS A 273 -0.25 -17.06 13.44
C LYS A 273 -1.53 -17.88 13.60
N GLY A 274 -2.72 -17.26 13.56
CA GLY A 274 -4.02 -17.92 13.61
C GLY A 274 -4.41 -18.51 12.27
#